data_0293c9fcfd76770f0b9c847c59c4f7b3
#
_entry.id   0293c9fcfd76770f0b9c847c59c4f7b3
#
_cell.length_a   1.000
_cell.length_b   1.000
_cell.length_c   1.000
_cell.angle_alpha   90.00
_cell.angle_beta   90.00
_cell.angle_gamma   90.00
#
_symmetry.space_group_name_H-M   'P 1'
#
loop_
_entity.id
_entity.type
_entity.pdbx_description
1 polymer ?
#
loop_
_entity_poly.entity_id
_entity_poly.type
_entity_poly.pdbx_seq_one_letter_code
_entity_poly.pdbx_strand_id
1 'polypeptide(L)'
;MSSAAPRTPTLLILDGSFGEGCVALLHLDGAAAGRFESAPELRPHQPLVARAAALLPDASSRSQIVAVLVGVGPGSYTGLRAAASLAAGVAAALNIPVIQVPSDRALLLARDASGQTDPVVLPLGVREVLVVDAAGSRIAERSGAPAGADLERIAPHLPAALASTAAEAIDLLRVHEWRTESGREASEIAIRYPAPPRGAEGGVAR
;
A
#
# COMPACT_ATOMS: atom_id res chain seq x y z
N MET A 1 -20.42 9.29 -34.28
CA MET A 1 -19.11 9.16 -33.61
C MET A 1 -19.36 9.47 -32.14
N SER A 2 -19.42 8.44 -31.30
CA SER A 2 -19.65 8.61 -29.85
C SER A 2 -18.34 9.13 -29.25
N SER A 3 -18.36 10.38 -28.76
CA SER A 3 -17.26 10.94 -27.97
C SER A 3 -17.23 10.17 -26.63
N ALA A 4 -16.31 9.23 -26.50
CA ALA A 4 -16.06 8.62 -25.21
C ALA A 4 -15.65 9.75 -24.24
N ALA A 5 -16.32 9.84 -23.10
CA ALA A 5 -15.93 10.78 -22.05
C ALA A 5 -14.46 10.59 -21.69
N PRO A 6 -13.71 11.67 -21.41
CA PRO A 6 -12.31 11.54 -21.02
C PRO A 6 -12.21 10.63 -19.79
N ARG A 7 -11.37 9.58 -19.92
CA ARG A 7 -11.16 8.63 -18.83
C ARG A 7 -10.24 9.26 -17.79
N THR A 8 -10.68 9.33 -16.54
CA THR A 8 -9.85 9.81 -15.44
C THR A 8 -8.77 8.79 -15.12
N PRO A 9 -7.47 9.10 -15.28
CA PRO A 9 -6.40 8.21 -14.85
C PRO A 9 -6.55 7.89 -13.37
N THR A 10 -6.33 6.63 -13.01
CA THR A 10 -6.59 6.13 -11.65
C THR A 10 -5.42 5.28 -11.18
N LEU A 11 -5.01 5.43 -9.92
CA LEU A 11 -4.05 4.55 -9.26
C LEU A 11 -4.81 3.53 -8.41
N LEU A 12 -4.38 2.28 -8.47
CA LEU A 12 -4.77 1.26 -7.48
C LEU A 12 -3.77 1.32 -6.33
N ILE A 13 -4.26 1.53 -5.10
CA ILE A 13 -3.45 1.61 -3.88
C ILE A 13 -3.65 0.33 -3.09
N LEU A 14 -2.55 -0.32 -2.71
CA LEU A 14 -2.51 -1.56 -1.95
C LEU A 14 -1.52 -1.45 -0.79
N ASP A 15 -1.90 -1.85 0.41
CA ASP A 15 -0.98 -2.05 1.52
C ASP A 15 -1.46 -3.19 2.40
N GLY A 16 -0.56 -4.07 2.80
CA GLY A 16 -0.81 -5.20 3.68
C GLY A 16 0.02 -5.13 4.97
N SER A 17 0.56 -3.98 5.33
CA SER A 17 1.48 -3.84 6.46
C SER A 17 0.83 -4.14 7.81
N PHE A 18 -0.47 -3.88 7.97
CA PHE A 18 -1.19 -4.15 9.21
C PHE A 18 -2.67 -4.49 8.98
N GLY A 19 -3.27 -5.13 10.00
CA GLY A 19 -4.70 -5.44 10.02
C GLY A 19 -5.17 -6.17 8.77
N GLU A 20 -6.28 -5.71 8.22
CA GLU A 20 -6.87 -6.23 6.97
C GLU A 20 -6.26 -5.58 5.72
N GLY A 21 -5.30 -4.70 5.91
CA GLY A 21 -4.65 -3.97 4.82
C GLY A 21 -5.52 -2.84 4.25
N CYS A 22 -4.96 -2.15 3.26
CA CYS A 22 -5.60 -1.06 2.54
C CYS A 22 -5.80 -1.45 1.07
N VAL A 23 -7.00 -1.20 0.53
CA VAL A 23 -7.29 -1.24 -0.90
C VAL A 23 -8.10 -0.02 -1.26
N ALA A 24 -7.60 0.83 -2.14
CA ALA A 24 -8.28 2.05 -2.56
C ALA A 24 -7.95 2.41 -4.01
N LEU A 25 -8.78 3.26 -4.60
CA LEU A 25 -8.51 3.94 -5.86
C LEU A 25 -8.23 5.43 -5.57
N LEU A 26 -7.24 5.98 -6.27
CA LEU A 26 -7.01 7.42 -6.33
C LEU A 26 -7.25 7.88 -7.76
N HIS A 27 -8.29 8.67 -7.95
CA HIS A 27 -8.63 9.26 -9.25
C HIS A 27 -7.85 10.56 -9.46
N LEU A 28 -7.05 10.61 -10.53
CA LEU A 28 -6.22 11.77 -10.88
C LEU A 28 -7.03 12.70 -11.79
N ASP A 29 -8.02 13.36 -11.22
CA ASP A 29 -8.97 14.27 -11.93
C ASP A 29 -8.45 15.70 -12.11
N GLY A 30 -7.16 15.92 -11.84
CA GLY A 30 -6.53 17.24 -11.91
C GLY A 30 -6.69 18.08 -10.63
N ALA A 31 -7.44 17.62 -9.64
CA ALA A 31 -7.45 18.24 -8.32
C ALA A 31 -6.15 17.90 -7.58
N ALA A 32 -5.57 18.85 -6.86
CA ALA A 32 -4.28 18.69 -6.18
C ALA A 32 -4.26 17.53 -5.15
N ALA A 33 -5.42 17.13 -4.65
CA ALA A 33 -5.55 16.03 -3.67
C ALA A 33 -6.10 14.74 -4.29
N GLY A 34 -6.61 14.75 -5.53
CA GLY A 34 -7.31 13.61 -6.13
C GLY A 34 -8.58 13.22 -5.33
N ARG A 35 -9.30 12.24 -5.85
CA ARG A 35 -10.48 11.66 -5.18
C ARG A 35 -10.20 10.21 -4.82
N PHE A 36 -10.32 9.88 -3.53
CA PHE A 36 -10.14 8.51 -3.03
C PHE A 36 -11.46 7.75 -3.00
N GLU A 37 -11.39 6.49 -3.40
CA GLU A 37 -12.47 5.52 -3.25
C GLU A 37 -11.88 4.28 -2.58
N SER A 38 -12.28 4.03 -1.34
CA SER A 38 -11.86 2.83 -0.60
C SER A 38 -12.84 1.69 -0.84
N ALA A 39 -12.31 0.47 -0.89
CA ALA A 39 -13.15 -0.71 -0.94
C ALA A 39 -14.02 -0.75 0.32
N PRO A 40 -15.35 -0.86 0.20
CA PRO A 40 -16.20 -1.05 1.36
C PRO A 40 -15.76 -2.33 2.08
N GLU A 41 -15.75 -2.29 3.41
CA GLU A 41 -15.60 -3.51 4.21
C GLU A 41 -16.86 -4.36 4.02
N LEU A 42 -16.83 -5.25 3.06
CA LEU A 42 -17.97 -6.10 2.76
C LEU A 42 -18.19 -7.20 3.81
N ARG A 43 -17.12 -7.66 4.45
CA ARG A 43 -17.10 -8.62 5.57
C ARG A 43 -15.77 -8.52 6.33
N PRO A 44 -15.72 -8.81 7.63
CA PRO A 44 -14.46 -8.99 8.34
C PRO A 44 -13.57 -10.00 7.63
N HIS A 45 -12.28 -9.71 7.53
CA HIS A 45 -11.24 -10.59 6.96
C HIS A 45 -11.36 -10.88 5.46
N GLN A 46 -11.92 -9.99 4.66
CA GLN A 46 -11.87 -10.17 3.20
C GLN A 46 -10.46 -10.02 2.65
N PRO A 47 -10.01 -10.98 1.80
CA PRO A 47 -8.70 -10.89 1.13
C PRO A 47 -8.57 -9.60 0.29
N LEU A 48 -7.38 -9.02 0.23
CA LEU A 48 -7.09 -7.83 -0.58
C LEU A 48 -7.56 -7.99 -2.04
N VAL A 49 -7.42 -9.19 -2.61
CA VAL A 49 -7.85 -9.47 -3.99
C VAL A 49 -9.35 -9.32 -4.17
N ALA A 50 -10.16 -9.75 -3.20
CA ALA A 50 -11.62 -9.62 -3.29
C ALA A 50 -12.06 -8.16 -3.17
N ARG A 51 -11.40 -7.39 -2.31
CA ARG A 51 -11.63 -5.95 -2.15
C ARG A 51 -11.23 -5.18 -3.42
N ALA A 52 -10.09 -5.51 -4.03
CA ALA A 52 -9.67 -4.93 -5.29
C ALA A 52 -10.65 -5.26 -6.43
N ALA A 53 -11.12 -6.51 -6.50
CA ALA A 53 -12.13 -6.92 -7.49
C ALA A 53 -13.46 -6.17 -7.33
N ALA A 54 -13.85 -5.82 -6.10
CA ALA A 54 -15.07 -5.04 -5.84
C ALA A 54 -14.95 -3.60 -6.36
N LEU A 55 -13.75 -3.00 -6.29
CA LEU A 55 -13.47 -1.66 -6.86
C LEU A 55 -13.29 -1.67 -8.39
N LEU A 56 -12.94 -2.81 -8.96
CA LEU A 56 -12.61 -2.97 -10.39
C LEU A 56 -13.50 -4.05 -11.04
N PRO A 57 -14.84 -3.90 -11.01
CA PRO A 57 -15.77 -4.96 -11.38
C PRO A 57 -15.72 -5.32 -12.88
N ASP A 58 -15.37 -4.38 -13.73
CA ASP A 58 -15.45 -4.54 -15.18
C ASP A 58 -14.18 -4.09 -15.92
N ALA A 59 -14.15 -4.32 -17.22
CA ALA A 59 -13.03 -3.95 -18.07
C ALA A 59 -12.86 -2.43 -18.20
N SER A 60 -13.95 -1.66 -18.07
CA SER A 60 -13.89 -0.19 -18.15
C SER A 60 -13.16 0.39 -16.96
N SER A 61 -13.53 -0.01 -15.73
CA SER A 61 -12.84 0.42 -14.51
C SER A 61 -11.36 0.01 -14.51
N ARG A 62 -11.07 -1.23 -14.89
CA ARG A 62 -9.69 -1.73 -15.00
C ARG A 62 -8.84 -0.96 -16.02
N SER A 63 -9.44 -0.54 -17.14
CA SER A 63 -8.71 0.20 -18.18
C SER A 63 -8.34 1.63 -17.79
N GLN A 64 -8.88 2.15 -16.69
CA GLN A 64 -8.53 3.46 -16.15
C GLN A 64 -7.30 3.40 -15.23
N ILE A 65 -6.93 2.21 -14.76
CA ILE A 65 -5.76 2.06 -13.89
C ILE A 65 -4.48 2.29 -14.70
N VAL A 66 -3.70 3.27 -14.26
CA VAL A 66 -2.45 3.68 -14.93
C VAL A 66 -1.20 3.25 -14.17
N ALA A 67 -1.32 2.97 -12.87
CA ALA A 67 -0.25 2.39 -12.05
C ALA A 67 -0.83 1.72 -10.80
N VAL A 68 -0.04 0.82 -10.20
CA VAL A 68 -0.31 0.27 -8.86
C VAL A 68 0.67 0.87 -7.86
N LEU A 69 0.15 1.49 -6.81
CA LEU A 69 0.91 1.95 -5.68
C LEU A 69 0.84 0.91 -4.58
N VAL A 70 1.98 0.39 -4.11
CA VAL A 70 2.02 -0.67 -3.13
C VAL A 70 2.93 -0.32 -1.95
N GLY A 71 2.38 -0.47 -0.73
CA GLY A 71 3.17 -0.43 0.49
C GLY A 71 4.07 -1.66 0.59
N VAL A 72 5.37 -1.42 0.79
CA VAL A 72 6.39 -2.49 0.84
C VAL A 72 6.89 -2.78 2.26
N GLY A 73 6.21 -2.27 3.27
CA GLY A 73 6.54 -2.49 4.68
C GLY A 73 7.48 -1.43 5.28
N PRO A 74 7.95 -1.67 6.48
CA PRO A 74 7.82 -2.91 7.27
C PRO A 74 6.39 -3.15 7.81
N GLY A 75 6.07 -4.41 8.17
CA GLY A 75 4.76 -4.79 8.69
C GLY A 75 4.50 -6.29 8.66
N SER A 76 3.23 -6.67 8.59
CA SER A 76 2.78 -8.06 8.53
C SER A 76 3.39 -8.81 7.35
N TYR A 77 4.12 -9.89 7.63
CA TYR A 77 4.76 -10.73 6.61
C TYR A 77 3.77 -11.24 5.55
N THR A 78 2.67 -11.83 6.00
CA THR A 78 1.64 -12.40 5.12
C THR A 78 0.93 -11.32 4.32
N GLY A 79 0.57 -10.21 4.99
CA GLY A 79 -0.14 -9.10 4.36
C GLY A 79 0.70 -8.41 3.29
N LEU A 80 1.97 -8.13 3.57
CA LEU A 80 2.89 -7.52 2.59
C LEU A 80 3.07 -8.38 1.34
N ARG A 81 3.22 -9.70 1.52
CA ARG A 81 3.32 -10.62 0.38
C ARG A 81 2.03 -10.69 -0.43
N ALA A 82 0.89 -10.69 0.23
CA ALA A 82 -0.41 -10.65 -0.46
C ALA A 82 -0.56 -9.37 -1.28
N ALA A 83 -0.24 -8.21 -0.72
CA ALA A 83 -0.29 -6.93 -1.42
C ALA A 83 0.70 -6.89 -2.60
N ALA A 84 1.95 -7.31 -2.40
CA ALA A 84 2.96 -7.35 -3.45
C ALA A 84 2.58 -8.31 -4.59
N SER A 85 2.09 -9.52 -4.28
CA SER A 85 1.65 -10.49 -5.29
C SER A 85 0.47 -9.97 -6.09
N LEU A 86 -0.50 -9.32 -5.44
CA LEU A 86 -1.63 -8.69 -6.11
C LEU A 86 -1.17 -7.53 -7.00
N ALA A 87 -0.29 -6.66 -6.50
CA ALA A 87 0.28 -5.55 -7.25
C ALA A 87 1.00 -6.03 -8.51
N ALA A 88 1.87 -7.03 -8.38
CA ALA A 88 2.60 -7.63 -9.51
C ALA A 88 1.64 -8.25 -10.54
N GLY A 89 0.63 -9.00 -10.09
CA GLY A 89 -0.37 -9.61 -10.95
C GLY A 89 -1.19 -8.59 -11.74
N VAL A 90 -1.66 -7.53 -11.07
CA VAL A 90 -2.42 -6.46 -11.75
C VAL A 90 -1.53 -5.69 -12.72
N ALA A 91 -0.31 -5.32 -12.29
CA ALA A 91 0.63 -4.58 -13.11
C ALA A 91 0.99 -5.36 -14.39
N ALA A 92 1.27 -6.66 -14.28
CA ALA A 92 1.55 -7.53 -15.42
C ALA A 92 0.34 -7.66 -16.35
N ALA A 93 -0.87 -7.88 -15.80
CA ALA A 93 -2.08 -8.04 -16.59
C ALA A 93 -2.49 -6.78 -17.36
N LEU A 94 -2.22 -5.60 -16.81
CA LEU A 94 -2.57 -4.32 -17.41
C LEU A 94 -1.39 -3.63 -18.12
N ASN A 95 -0.20 -4.19 -18.04
CA ASN A 95 1.06 -3.61 -18.55
C ASN A 95 1.28 -2.18 -18.04
N ILE A 96 1.24 -2.01 -16.72
CA ILE A 96 1.37 -0.74 -16.01
C ILE A 96 2.47 -0.82 -14.95
N PRO A 97 3.08 0.32 -14.54
CA PRO A 97 4.13 0.33 -13.53
C PRO A 97 3.61 0.05 -12.11
N VAL A 98 4.54 -0.43 -11.25
CA VAL A 98 4.36 -0.51 -9.80
C VAL A 98 5.19 0.57 -9.13
N ILE A 99 4.54 1.31 -8.23
CA ILE A 99 5.16 2.33 -7.39
C ILE A 99 5.27 1.77 -5.98
N GLN A 100 6.48 1.62 -5.47
CA GLN A 100 6.75 1.06 -4.15
C GLN A 100 6.87 2.19 -3.11
N VAL A 101 6.19 2.03 -1.99
CA VAL A 101 6.11 3.06 -0.93
C VAL A 101 6.47 2.45 0.43
N PRO A 102 7.36 3.09 1.21
CA PRO A 102 7.60 2.69 2.59
C PRO A 102 6.32 2.79 3.44
N SER A 103 5.81 1.67 3.96
CA SER A 103 4.57 1.65 4.75
C SER A 103 4.72 2.35 6.10
N ASP A 104 5.88 2.26 6.73
CA ASP A 104 6.17 2.92 8.01
C ASP A 104 6.00 4.45 7.93
N ARG A 105 6.52 5.06 6.87
CA ARG A 105 6.34 6.49 6.63
C ARG A 105 4.86 6.87 6.40
N ALA A 106 4.17 6.11 5.58
CA ALA A 106 2.75 6.33 5.33
C ALA A 106 1.91 6.13 6.61
N LEU A 107 2.24 5.16 7.45
CA LEU A 107 1.57 4.94 8.73
C LEU A 107 1.73 6.13 9.69
N LEU A 108 2.91 6.75 9.74
CA LEU A 108 3.11 7.96 10.56
C LEU A 108 2.29 9.13 10.02
N LEU A 109 2.27 9.36 8.72
CA LEU A 109 1.43 10.41 8.13
C LEU A 109 -0.06 10.16 8.38
N ALA A 110 -0.51 8.92 8.27
CA ALA A 110 -1.90 8.55 8.55
C ALA A 110 -2.27 8.72 10.03
N ARG A 111 -1.35 8.37 10.95
CA ARG A 111 -1.48 8.62 12.38
C ARG A 111 -1.64 10.12 12.67
N ASP A 112 -0.76 10.94 12.13
CA ASP A 112 -0.78 12.40 12.34
C ASP A 112 -2.08 13.01 11.78
N ALA A 113 -2.52 12.55 10.59
CA ALA A 113 -3.80 12.96 10.00
C ALA A 113 -5.01 12.54 10.85
N SER A 114 -4.91 11.46 11.62
CA SER A 114 -5.95 11.02 12.57
C SER A 114 -5.95 11.80 13.90
N GLY A 115 -5.01 12.74 14.07
CA GLY A 115 -4.85 13.55 15.29
C GLY A 115 -4.22 12.78 16.45
N GLN A 116 -3.49 11.69 16.18
CA GLN A 116 -2.84 10.88 17.20
C GLN A 116 -1.32 11.15 17.20
N THR A 117 -0.68 11.00 18.36
CA THR A 117 0.75 11.25 18.57
C THR A 117 1.50 10.02 19.08
N ASP A 118 0.79 9.04 19.62
CA ASP A 118 1.39 7.79 20.10
C ASP A 118 2.06 7.03 18.94
N PRO A 119 3.08 6.20 19.22
CA PRO A 119 3.69 5.38 18.20
C PRO A 119 2.69 4.40 17.58
N VAL A 120 2.87 4.06 16.31
CA VAL A 120 2.10 2.98 15.67
C VAL A 120 2.70 1.65 16.11
N VAL A 121 1.90 0.80 16.75
CA VAL A 121 2.34 -0.51 17.27
C VAL A 121 1.60 -1.62 16.53
N LEU A 122 2.32 -2.36 15.69
CA LEU A 122 1.76 -3.42 14.85
C LEU A 122 2.15 -4.81 15.39
N PRO A 123 1.22 -5.76 15.51
CA PRO A 123 1.57 -7.12 15.93
C PRO A 123 2.37 -7.84 14.83
N LEU A 124 3.53 -8.40 15.19
CA LEU A 124 4.36 -9.26 14.33
C LEU A 124 4.24 -10.75 14.69
N GLY A 125 3.36 -11.09 15.58
CA GLY A 125 3.15 -12.43 16.07
C GLY A 125 2.70 -12.43 17.53
N VAL A 126 2.97 -13.52 18.26
CA VAL A 126 2.50 -13.65 19.66
C VAL A 126 3.33 -12.79 20.61
N ARG A 127 4.64 -12.73 20.41
CA ARG A 127 5.61 -12.14 21.36
C ARG A 127 6.16 -10.79 20.93
N GLU A 128 6.14 -10.48 19.65
CA GLU A 128 6.81 -9.32 19.09
C GLU A 128 5.81 -8.35 18.49
N VAL A 129 6.21 -7.09 18.49
CA VAL A 129 5.51 -5.99 17.81
C VAL A 129 6.51 -5.17 17.02
N LEU A 130 6.05 -4.55 15.96
CA LEU A 130 6.74 -3.46 15.27
C LEU A 130 6.27 -2.15 15.87
N VAL A 131 7.20 -1.36 16.36
CA VAL A 131 6.95 0.01 16.83
C VAL A 131 7.46 0.96 15.77
N VAL A 132 6.59 1.82 15.27
CA VAL A 132 6.90 2.86 14.29
C VAL A 132 6.65 4.23 14.91
N ASP A 133 7.70 5.03 14.99
CA ASP A 133 7.65 6.40 15.51
C ASP A 133 8.60 7.33 14.72
N ALA A 134 8.75 8.56 15.16
CA ALA A 134 9.60 9.54 14.47
C ALA A 134 11.10 9.15 14.41
N ALA A 135 11.55 8.24 15.30
CA ALA A 135 12.91 7.71 15.28
C ALA A 135 13.10 6.57 14.28
N GLY A 136 12.00 6.06 13.70
CA GLY A 136 11.99 4.97 12.73
C GLY A 136 11.21 3.75 13.19
N SER A 137 11.50 2.61 12.56
CA SER A 137 10.82 1.34 12.83
C SER A 137 11.74 0.40 13.59
N ARG A 138 11.24 -0.23 14.67
CA ARG A 138 11.97 -1.22 15.47
C ARG A 138 11.09 -2.34 15.96
N ILE A 139 11.67 -3.52 16.16
CA ILE A 139 10.99 -4.63 16.82
C ILE A 139 11.15 -4.49 18.33
N ALA A 140 10.09 -4.76 19.06
CA ALA A 140 10.08 -4.81 20.53
C ALA A 140 9.31 -6.06 21.01
N GLU A 141 9.61 -6.49 22.24
CA GLU A 141 8.77 -7.47 22.92
C GLU A 141 7.41 -6.86 23.26
N ARG A 142 6.34 -7.60 23.06
CA ARG A 142 4.97 -7.13 23.31
C ARG A 142 4.75 -6.70 24.77
N SER A 143 5.38 -7.42 25.70
CA SER A 143 5.27 -7.13 27.14
C SER A 143 5.88 -5.80 27.57
N GLY A 144 6.83 -5.28 26.80
CA GLY A 144 7.51 -3.99 27.06
C GLY A 144 7.19 -2.93 26.01
N ALA A 145 6.24 -3.18 25.13
CA ALA A 145 5.86 -2.22 24.08
C ALA A 145 5.16 -1.00 24.68
N PRO A 146 5.36 0.19 24.11
CA PRO A 146 4.58 1.37 24.48
C PRO A 146 3.10 1.19 24.15
N ALA A 147 2.23 1.98 24.76
CA ALA A 147 0.88 2.14 24.26
C ALA A 147 0.93 2.62 22.81
N GLY A 148 0.10 2.03 21.97
CA GLY A 148 0.06 2.35 20.53
C GLY A 148 -1.13 3.23 20.17
N ALA A 149 -0.98 3.93 19.07
CA ALA A 149 -2.07 4.65 18.44
C ALA A 149 -3.19 3.69 18.01
N ASP A 150 -4.42 4.18 18.01
CA ASP A 150 -5.60 3.42 17.59
C ASP A 150 -5.57 3.19 16.07
N LEU A 151 -5.36 1.94 15.67
CA LEU A 151 -5.24 1.53 14.27
C LEU A 151 -6.55 1.70 13.48
N GLU A 152 -7.71 1.60 14.13
CA GLU A 152 -9.00 1.80 13.46
C GLU A 152 -9.17 3.28 13.05
N ARG A 153 -8.63 4.20 13.85
CA ARG A 153 -8.62 5.62 13.51
C ARG A 153 -7.58 5.98 12.44
N ILE A 154 -6.49 5.23 12.35
CA ILE A 154 -5.43 5.42 11.35
C ILE A 154 -5.85 4.91 9.97
N ALA A 155 -6.51 3.75 9.92
CA ALA A 155 -6.81 3.03 8.69
C ALA A 155 -7.49 3.88 7.59
N PRO A 156 -8.48 4.75 7.88
CA PRO A 156 -9.12 5.58 6.87
C PRO A 156 -8.19 6.60 6.20
N HIS A 157 -7.10 7.00 6.88
CA HIS A 157 -6.14 7.98 6.39
C HIS A 157 -5.00 7.35 5.56
N LEU A 158 -4.84 6.01 5.63
CA LEU A 158 -3.71 5.33 5.00
C LEU A 158 -3.65 5.48 3.47
N PRO A 159 -4.76 5.43 2.71
CA PRO A 159 -4.69 5.63 1.26
C PRO A 159 -4.09 6.98 0.88
N ALA A 160 -4.52 8.04 1.53
CA ALA A 160 -4.01 9.39 1.28
C ALA A 160 -2.54 9.53 1.71
N ALA A 161 -2.16 8.92 2.83
CA ALA A 161 -0.79 8.92 3.33
C ALA A 161 0.18 8.17 2.40
N LEU A 162 -0.23 7.02 1.84
CA LEU A 162 0.53 6.29 0.84
C LEU A 162 0.74 7.12 -0.43
N ALA A 163 -0.31 7.76 -0.93
CA ALA A 163 -0.21 8.64 -2.09
C ALA A 163 0.71 9.85 -1.83
N SER A 164 0.59 10.48 -0.65
CA SER A 164 1.46 11.60 -0.26
C SER A 164 2.92 11.18 -0.16
N THR A 165 3.19 10.00 0.42
CA THR A 165 4.56 9.45 0.50
C THR A 165 5.13 9.18 -0.90
N ALA A 166 4.32 8.67 -1.82
CA ALA A 166 4.75 8.47 -3.21
C ALA A 166 5.02 9.81 -3.92
N ALA A 167 4.18 10.82 -3.70
CA ALA A 167 4.27 12.12 -4.34
C ALA A 167 5.55 12.89 -3.98
N GLU A 168 6.20 12.55 -2.86
CA GLU A 168 7.52 13.13 -2.51
C GLU A 168 8.65 12.70 -3.45
N ALA A 169 8.51 11.52 -4.07
CA ALA A 169 9.54 10.95 -4.95
C ALA A 169 9.18 11.06 -6.44
N ILE A 170 7.90 11.16 -6.78
CA ILE A 170 7.42 11.11 -8.16
C ILE A 170 6.21 12.06 -8.37
N ASP A 171 6.08 12.55 -9.59
CA ASP A 171 4.88 13.28 -10.01
C ASP A 171 3.76 12.28 -10.38
N LEU A 172 2.83 12.05 -9.46
CA LEU A 172 1.71 11.13 -9.65
C LEU A 172 0.81 11.52 -10.83
N LEU A 173 0.72 12.82 -11.15
CA LEU A 173 -0.10 13.29 -12.27
C LEU A 173 0.49 12.88 -13.62
N ARG A 174 1.80 12.64 -13.68
CA ARG A 174 2.51 12.24 -14.90
C ARG A 174 2.72 10.73 -15.03
N VAL A 175 2.29 9.92 -14.05
CA VAL A 175 2.46 8.47 -14.10
C VAL A 175 1.81 7.84 -15.34
N HIS A 176 0.74 8.43 -15.86
CA HIS A 176 0.09 7.96 -17.09
C HIS A 176 1.00 8.08 -18.34
N GLU A 177 1.96 8.99 -18.34
CA GLU A 177 2.95 9.14 -19.41
C GLU A 177 3.91 7.95 -19.47
N TRP A 178 4.14 7.27 -18.34
CA TRP A 178 5.04 6.11 -18.25
C TRP A 178 4.52 4.88 -19.01
N ARG A 179 3.24 4.85 -19.33
CA ARG A 179 2.61 3.76 -20.07
C ARG A 179 3.03 3.71 -21.55
N THR A 180 3.48 4.83 -22.09
CA THR A 180 3.89 4.97 -23.50
C THR A 180 5.38 4.70 -23.74
N GLU A 181 6.22 4.80 -22.72
CA GLU A 181 7.67 4.77 -22.87
C GLU A 181 8.33 3.43 -22.53
N SER A 182 7.64 2.50 -21.92
CA SER A 182 8.32 1.33 -21.39
C SER A 182 7.54 0.03 -21.50
N GLY A 183 8.04 -0.86 -22.34
CA GLY A 183 8.09 -2.26 -21.97
C GLY A 183 9.03 -2.48 -20.79
N ARG A 184 8.83 -1.73 -19.68
CA ARG A 184 9.60 -1.94 -18.45
C ARG A 184 9.12 -3.24 -17.85
N GLU A 185 10.04 -4.19 -17.72
CA GLU A 185 9.91 -5.37 -16.89
C GLU A 185 9.28 -4.98 -15.57
N ALA A 186 8.29 -5.77 -15.11
CA ALA A 186 7.67 -5.56 -13.81
C ALA A 186 8.81 -5.47 -12.78
N SER A 187 9.05 -4.26 -12.24
CA SER A 187 10.13 -4.03 -11.30
C SER A 187 9.95 -4.97 -10.12
N GLU A 188 10.99 -5.68 -9.73
CA GLU A 188 10.96 -6.54 -8.57
C GLU A 188 10.45 -5.74 -7.37
N ILE A 189 9.39 -6.25 -6.70
CA ILE A 189 8.83 -5.59 -5.53
C ILE A 189 9.67 -5.98 -4.32
N ALA A 190 10.47 -5.03 -3.83
CA ALA A 190 11.37 -5.21 -2.70
C ALA A 190 10.64 -5.04 -1.36
N ILE A 191 10.10 -6.13 -0.82
CA ILE A 191 9.41 -6.11 0.48
C ILE A 191 10.42 -5.88 1.61
N ARG A 192 10.15 -4.86 2.43
CA ARG A 192 10.94 -4.53 3.62
C ARG A 192 10.40 -5.29 4.83
N TYR A 193 11.03 -6.38 5.20
CA TYR A 193 10.70 -7.09 6.42
C TYR A 193 11.34 -6.42 7.64
N PRO A 194 10.63 -6.35 8.78
CA PRO A 194 11.21 -5.78 10.01
C PRO A 194 12.31 -6.66 10.59
N ALA A 195 12.29 -7.97 10.30
CA ALA A 195 13.35 -8.92 10.58
C ALA A 195 13.40 -9.97 9.46
N PRO A 196 14.54 -10.63 9.21
CA PRO A 196 14.61 -11.75 8.30
C PRO A 196 13.66 -12.87 8.76
N PRO A 197 13.03 -13.60 7.82
CA PRO A 197 12.15 -14.72 8.17
C PRO A 197 12.93 -15.75 9.01
N ARG A 198 12.30 -16.27 10.07
CA ARG A 198 12.89 -17.30 10.93
C ARG A 198 13.29 -18.49 10.06
N GLY A 199 14.55 -18.91 10.16
CA GLY A 199 15.14 -19.98 9.33
C GLY A 199 16.04 -19.52 8.19
N ALA A 200 16.15 -18.22 7.94
CA ALA A 200 17.11 -17.66 6.96
C ALA A 200 18.55 -17.58 7.53
N GLU A 201 18.74 -17.84 8.82
CA GLU A 201 20.06 -17.92 9.46
C GLU A 201 20.71 -19.28 9.18
N GLY A 202 21.19 -19.51 7.96
CA GLY A 202 21.83 -20.80 7.65
C GLY A 202 22.40 -20.94 6.24
N GLY A 203 22.25 -19.94 5.41
CA GLY A 203 22.78 -19.96 4.04
C GLY A 203 24.04 -19.12 3.87
N VAL A 204 25.09 -19.33 4.66
CA VAL A 204 26.42 -18.86 4.25
C VAL A 204 26.92 -19.84 3.19
N ALA A 205 26.95 -19.32 1.97
CA ALA A 205 27.54 -20.00 0.82
C ALA A 205 28.95 -20.52 1.16
N ARG A 206 29.19 -21.78 0.81
CA ARG A 206 30.52 -22.27 0.50
C ARG A 206 30.77 -22.11 -1.00
#